data_ff66db09e31451fb63c952f5e6761a77
#
_entry.id   ff66db09e31451fb63c952f5e6761a77
#
_cell.length_a   1.000
_cell.length_b   1.000
_cell.length_c   1.000
_cell.angle_alpha   90.00
_cell.angle_beta   90.00
_cell.angle_gamma   90.00
#
_symmetry.space_group_name_H-M   'P 1'
#
loop_
_entity.id
_entity.type
_entity.pdbx_description
1 polymer ?
#
loop_
_entity_poly.entity_id
_entity_poly.type
_entity_poly.pdbx_seq_one_letter_code
_entity_poly.pdbx_strand_id
1 'polypeptide(L)'
;MAFDGVTKPKVCIIGAGCSGFTMAKRLKDYDIPYDCFEMSDNIGGNWYYKNPNGASSCYQSLHIDTSKWRLAFEDYPVPEDWPDFPHHSQLLQYFHDYVDHFGLRETITFNTAVTDVADLPGNRWKVTLSTGESREYDAVIVANGHHWDPRMPEYPGSFDGYQVHS
;
A
#
# COMPACT_ATOMS: atom_id res chain seq x y z
N MET A 1 -19.38 -16.28 -2.64
CA MET A 1 -20.81 -15.92 -2.52
C MET A 1 -21.07 -14.84 -3.54
N ALA A 2 -21.96 -15.11 -4.51
CA ALA A 2 -22.34 -14.11 -5.49
C ALA A 2 -23.32 -13.10 -4.84
N PHE A 3 -23.14 -11.82 -5.14
CA PHE A 3 -24.06 -10.74 -4.74
C PHE A 3 -25.25 -10.70 -5.71
N ASP A 4 -25.98 -11.80 -5.89
CA ASP A 4 -27.07 -11.88 -6.84
C ASP A 4 -28.17 -10.87 -6.48
N GLY A 5 -28.32 -9.84 -7.32
CA GLY A 5 -29.35 -8.82 -7.20
C GLY A 5 -29.04 -7.63 -6.25
N VAL A 6 -27.82 -7.55 -5.66
CA VAL A 6 -27.39 -6.41 -4.84
C VAL A 6 -26.42 -5.53 -5.64
N THR A 7 -26.65 -4.23 -5.66
CA THR A 7 -25.69 -3.27 -6.25
C THR A 7 -24.39 -3.33 -5.48
N LYS A 8 -23.30 -3.66 -6.19
CA LYS A 8 -21.95 -3.72 -5.57
C LYS A 8 -21.48 -2.33 -5.21
N PRO A 9 -20.86 -2.16 -4.02
CA PRO A 9 -20.32 -0.85 -3.63
C PRO A 9 -19.13 -0.48 -4.51
N LYS A 10 -18.97 0.81 -4.80
CA LYS A 10 -17.74 1.36 -5.38
C LYS A 10 -16.77 1.72 -4.27
N VAL A 11 -15.53 1.20 -4.35
CA VAL A 11 -14.52 1.32 -3.29
C VAL A 11 -13.35 2.17 -3.76
N CYS A 12 -12.82 3.03 -2.86
CA CYS A 12 -11.53 3.69 -3.05
C CYS A 12 -10.47 3.00 -2.20
N ILE A 13 -9.30 2.69 -2.79
CA ILE A 13 -8.11 2.22 -2.07
C ILE A 13 -7.06 3.34 -2.09
N ILE A 14 -6.56 3.71 -0.91
CA ILE A 14 -5.52 4.73 -0.74
C ILE A 14 -4.18 4.06 -0.48
N GLY A 15 -3.29 4.10 -1.47
CA GLY A 15 -1.96 3.49 -1.44
C GLY A 15 -1.91 2.11 -2.11
N ALA A 16 -0.80 1.84 -2.81
CA ALA A 16 -0.50 0.57 -3.49
C ALA A 16 0.75 -0.13 -2.89
N GLY A 17 0.97 0.03 -1.60
CA GLY A 17 1.83 -0.86 -0.83
C GLY A 17 1.21 -2.24 -0.69
N CYS A 18 1.84 -3.13 0.10
CA CYS A 18 1.42 -4.52 0.27
C CYS A 18 -0.08 -4.63 0.62
N SER A 19 -0.57 -3.84 1.55
CA SER A 19 -1.99 -3.85 1.95
C SER A 19 -2.93 -3.39 0.82
N GLY A 20 -2.51 -2.38 0.03
CA GLY A 20 -3.34 -1.82 -1.02
C GLY A 20 -3.52 -2.76 -2.21
N PHE A 21 -2.44 -3.29 -2.77
CA PHE A 21 -2.56 -4.18 -3.93
C PHE A 21 -3.18 -5.55 -3.56
N THR A 22 -2.97 -6.06 -2.35
CA THR A 22 -3.66 -7.28 -1.90
C THR A 22 -5.16 -7.05 -1.72
N MET A 23 -5.57 -5.87 -1.25
CA MET A 23 -6.97 -5.51 -1.21
C MET A 23 -7.56 -5.33 -2.61
N ALA A 24 -6.83 -4.70 -3.54
CA ALA A 24 -7.23 -4.60 -4.94
C ALA A 24 -7.50 -5.98 -5.56
N LYS A 25 -6.61 -6.95 -5.29
CA LYS A 25 -6.79 -8.35 -5.69
C LYS A 25 -8.07 -8.94 -5.12
N ARG A 26 -8.34 -8.75 -3.83
CA ARG A 26 -9.56 -9.28 -3.20
C ARG A 26 -10.84 -8.64 -3.76
N LEU A 27 -10.85 -7.33 -3.99
CA LEU A 27 -12.00 -6.67 -4.62
C LEU A 27 -12.23 -7.19 -6.04
N LYS A 28 -11.14 -7.41 -6.81
CA LYS A 28 -11.19 -8.03 -8.13
C LYS A 28 -11.78 -9.45 -8.11
N ASP A 29 -11.39 -10.29 -7.15
CA ASP A 29 -11.91 -11.65 -6.98
C ASP A 29 -13.43 -11.71 -6.76
N TYR A 30 -13.97 -10.67 -6.13
CA TYR A 30 -15.41 -10.55 -5.88
C TYR A 30 -16.14 -9.66 -6.90
N ASP A 31 -15.45 -9.23 -7.97
CA ASP A 31 -15.97 -8.28 -8.96
C ASP A 31 -16.52 -7.00 -8.31
N ILE A 32 -15.93 -6.52 -7.23
CA ILE A 32 -16.30 -5.25 -6.60
C ILE A 32 -15.54 -4.13 -7.32
N PRO A 33 -16.24 -3.12 -7.88
CA PRO A 33 -15.60 -2.01 -8.57
C PRO A 33 -14.79 -1.15 -7.59
N TYR A 34 -13.56 -0.81 -7.97
CA TYR A 34 -12.69 0.03 -7.16
C TYR A 34 -11.81 0.94 -8.01
N ASP A 35 -11.35 2.03 -7.41
CA ASP A 35 -10.23 2.84 -7.86
C ASP A 35 -9.10 2.70 -6.81
N CYS A 36 -7.86 2.50 -7.24
CA CYS A 36 -6.69 2.46 -6.37
C CYS A 36 -5.75 3.62 -6.74
N PHE A 37 -5.41 4.48 -5.77
CA PHE A 37 -4.53 5.63 -5.99
C PHE A 37 -3.23 5.45 -5.22
N GLU A 38 -2.11 5.65 -5.91
CA GLU A 38 -0.77 5.61 -5.36
C GLU A 38 -0.04 6.94 -5.65
N MET A 39 0.50 7.55 -4.60
CA MET A 39 1.22 8.81 -4.75
C MET A 39 2.60 8.65 -5.38
N SER A 40 3.17 7.44 -5.32
CA SER A 40 4.44 7.10 -5.96
C SER A 40 4.25 6.75 -7.44
N ASP A 41 5.36 6.64 -8.15
CA ASP A 41 5.43 6.17 -9.53
C ASP A 41 5.36 4.63 -9.64
N ASN A 42 5.37 3.92 -8.52
CA ASN A 42 5.37 2.46 -8.50
C ASN A 42 4.70 1.90 -7.23
N ILE A 43 4.46 0.57 -7.23
CA ILE A 43 3.98 -0.17 -6.07
C ILE A 43 5.10 -0.41 -5.05
N GLY A 44 4.73 -0.96 -3.88
CA GLY A 44 5.66 -1.50 -2.90
C GLY A 44 5.71 -0.70 -1.60
N GLY A 45 5.26 0.55 -1.59
CA GLY A 45 5.18 1.39 -0.39
C GLY A 45 6.54 1.46 0.31
N ASN A 46 6.59 1.05 1.59
CA ASN A 46 7.83 1.07 2.37
C ASN A 46 8.96 0.19 1.80
N TRP A 47 8.64 -0.85 1.05
CA TRP A 47 9.62 -1.76 0.44
C TRP A 47 10.24 -1.23 -0.86
N TYR A 48 9.74 -0.10 -1.36
CA TYR A 48 10.33 0.60 -2.49
C TYR A 48 11.50 1.46 -2.03
N TYR A 49 12.70 0.86 -2.00
CA TYR A 49 13.95 1.54 -1.62
C TYR A 49 14.20 2.77 -2.47
N LYS A 50 14.56 3.89 -1.82
CA LYS A 50 14.73 5.20 -2.47
C LYS A 50 13.49 5.66 -3.26
N ASN A 51 12.29 5.35 -2.73
CA ASN A 51 11.05 5.84 -3.30
C ASN A 51 11.11 7.35 -3.54
N PRO A 52 10.88 7.85 -4.77
CA PRO A 52 10.99 9.28 -5.10
C PRO A 52 10.09 10.20 -4.28
N ASN A 53 8.99 9.66 -3.73
CA ASN A 53 8.07 10.42 -2.88
C ASN A 53 8.59 10.67 -1.45
N GLY A 54 9.74 10.09 -1.09
CA GLY A 54 10.36 10.23 0.23
C GLY A 54 9.66 9.47 1.38
N ALA A 55 8.60 8.71 1.10
CA ALA A 55 7.77 8.06 2.12
C ALA A 55 8.19 6.60 2.39
N SER A 56 9.43 6.21 2.08
CA SER A 56 9.96 4.88 2.39
C SER A 56 11.10 5.00 3.40
N SER A 57 11.01 4.25 4.50
CA SER A 57 12.09 4.08 5.47
C SER A 57 12.99 2.87 5.17
N CYS A 58 12.84 2.24 4.00
CA CYS A 58 13.68 1.14 3.56
C CYS A 58 15.14 1.59 3.40
N TYR A 59 16.08 0.84 3.95
CA TYR A 59 17.52 1.08 3.82
C TYR A 59 18.22 -0.03 3.04
N GLN A 60 19.42 0.26 2.53
CA GLN A 60 20.11 -0.57 1.55
C GLN A 60 20.32 -2.03 1.98
N SER A 61 20.60 -2.29 3.25
CA SER A 61 20.86 -3.64 3.79
C SER A 61 19.66 -4.29 4.45
N LEU A 62 18.44 -3.75 4.24
CA LEU A 62 17.24 -4.27 4.86
C LEU A 62 16.92 -5.68 4.34
N HIS A 63 16.73 -6.60 5.27
CA HIS A 63 16.13 -7.91 5.07
C HIS A 63 14.83 -7.99 5.85
N ILE A 64 13.93 -8.88 5.47
CA ILE A 64 12.74 -9.11 6.29
C ILE A 64 13.16 -9.73 7.63
N ASP A 65 12.42 -9.41 8.67
CA ASP A 65 12.64 -9.88 10.04
C ASP A 65 11.84 -11.16 10.38
N THR A 66 10.99 -11.59 9.46
CA THR A 66 10.25 -12.86 9.50
C THR A 66 10.73 -13.79 8.40
N SER A 67 10.43 -15.10 8.50
CA SER A 67 10.83 -16.02 7.44
C SER A 67 10.01 -15.84 6.17
N LYS A 68 10.59 -16.20 5.01
CA LYS A 68 9.89 -16.21 3.71
C LYS A 68 8.58 -16.99 3.74
N TRP A 69 8.50 -18.04 4.56
CA TRP A 69 7.30 -18.87 4.71
C TRP A 69 6.13 -18.15 5.39
N ARG A 70 6.44 -17.14 6.22
CA ARG A 70 5.43 -16.27 6.85
C ARG A 70 5.03 -15.10 5.97
N LEU A 71 5.91 -14.73 5.06
CA LEU A 71 5.71 -13.64 4.11
C LEU A 71 4.83 -14.04 2.92
N ALA A 72 4.98 -15.28 2.44
CA ALA A 72 4.32 -15.77 1.24
C ALA A 72 2.80 -15.57 1.28
N PHE A 73 2.24 -15.09 0.18
CA PHE A 73 0.80 -15.11 0.01
C PHE A 73 0.33 -16.54 -0.26
N GLU A 74 -0.86 -16.88 0.25
CA GLU A 74 -1.43 -18.24 0.10
C GLU A 74 -1.61 -18.64 -1.37
N ASP A 75 -1.96 -17.68 -2.20
CA ASP A 75 -2.25 -17.85 -3.63
C ASP A 75 -1.06 -17.51 -4.56
N TYR A 76 0.09 -17.14 -3.98
CA TYR A 76 1.31 -16.83 -4.72
C TYR A 76 2.55 -17.14 -3.88
N PRO A 77 3.10 -18.35 -3.95
CA PRO A 77 4.22 -18.74 -3.11
C PRO A 77 5.52 -18.03 -3.48
N VAL A 78 6.40 -17.80 -2.50
CA VAL A 78 7.76 -17.31 -2.75
C VAL A 78 8.63 -18.41 -3.38
N PRO A 79 9.67 -18.06 -4.18
CA PRO A 79 10.61 -19.02 -4.72
C PRO A 79 11.30 -19.87 -3.65
N GLU A 80 11.42 -21.18 -3.87
CA GLU A 80 12.00 -22.09 -2.88
C GLU A 80 13.48 -21.84 -2.62
N ASP A 81 14.22 -21.37 -3.65
CA ASP A 81 15.65 -21.08 -3.61
C ASP A 81 15.99 -19.76 -2.89
N TRP A 82 15.00 -19.00 -2.46
CA TRP A 82 15.25 -17.79 -1.69
C TRP A 82 15.81 -18.11 -0.29
N PRO A 83 16.65 -17.20 0.27
CA PRO A 83 17.06 -17.30 1.66
C PRO A 83 15.84 -17.20 2.59
N ASP A 84 15.96 -17.70 3.82
CA ASP A 84 14.86 -17.63 4.80
C ASP A 84 14.44 -16.19 5.11
N PHE A 85 15.41 -15.26 5.07
CA PHE A 85 15.21 -13.83 5.29
C PHE A 85 15.63 -13.07 4.01
N PRO A 86 14.75 -12.97 2.99
CA PRO A 86 15.09 -12.30 1.75
C PRO A 86 15.37 -10.81 1.93
N HIS A 87 16.24 -10.29 1.08
CA HIS A 87 16.56 -8.87 1.00
C HIS A 87 15.35 -8.08 0.47
N HIS A 88 15.26 -6.80 0.86
CA HIS A 88 14.12 -5.95 0.45
C HIS A 88 13.89 -5.92 -1.06
N SER A 89 14.96 -6.00 -1.88
CA SER A 89 14.82 -5.99 -3.34
C SER A 89 14.17 -7.27 -3.88
N GLN A 90 14.41 -8.42 -3.25
CA GLN A 90 13.72 -9.67 -3.59
C GLN A 90 12.24 -9.56 -3.24
N LEU A 91 11.93 -8.99 -2.08
CA LEU A 91 10.55 -8.77 -1.67
C LEU A 91 9.82 -7.79 -2.60
N LEU A 92 10.46 -6.69 -2.98
CA LEU A 92 9.86 -5.76 -3.94
C LEU A 92 9.62 -6.45 -5.30
N GLN A 93 10.56 -7.27 -5.77
CA GLN A 93 10.37 -8.04 -7.02
C GLN A 93 9.18 -9.00 -6.89
N TYR A 94 9.06 -9.70 -5.77
CA TYR A 94 7.93 -10.58 -5.48
C TYR A 94 6.57 -9.84 -5.52
N PHE A 95 6.54 -8.60 -5.03
CA PHE A 95 5.33 -7.76 -5.13
C PHE A 95 5.02 -7.36 -6.57
N HIS A 96 6.04 -7.06 -7.37
CA HIS A 96 5.85 -6.80 -8.79
C HIS A 96 5.29 -8.02 -9.51
N ASP A 97 5.89 -9.18 -9.28
CA ASP A 97 5.47 -10.44 -9.91
C ASP A 97 4.03 -10.80 -9.51
N TYR A 98 3.65 -10.58 -8.24
CA TYR A 98 2.28 -10.75 -7.75
C TYR A 98 1.30 -9.81 -8.45
N VAL A 99 1.59 -8.53 -8.48
CA VAL A 99 0.73 -7.51 -9.09
C VAL A 99 0.54 -7.76 -10.58
N ASP A 100 1.60 -8.17 -11.29
CA ASP A 100 1.55 -8.46 -12.72
C ASP A 100 0.85 -9.79 -13.00
N HIS A 101 1.08 -10.83 -12.19
CA HIS A 101 0.41 -12.12 -12.31
C HIS A 101 -1.11 -12.00 -12.20
N PHE A 102 -1.60 -11.20 -11.28
CA PHE A 102 -3.04 -10.99 -11.10
C PHE A 102 -3.61 -9.83 -11.93
N GLY A 103 -2.80 -9.19 -12.78
CA GLY A 103 -3.23 -8.07 -13.65
C GLY A 103 -3.80 -6.90 -12.84
N LEU A 104 -3.11 -6.51 -11.75
CA LEU A 104 -3.56 -5.43 -10.87
C LEU A 104 -2.95 -4.07 -11.26
N ARG A 105 -1.80 -4.07 -11.92
CA ARG A 105 -1.06 -2.84 -12.26
C ARG A 105 -1.91 -1.83 -13.02
N GLU A 106 -2.71 -2.31 -13.96
CA GLU A 106 -3.58 -1.49 -14.80
C GLU A 106 -4.75 -0.86 -14.02
N THR A 107 -5.02 -1.36 -12.82
CA THR A 107 -6.09 -0.87 -11.94
C THR A 107 -5.60 0.18 -10.93
N ILE A 108 -4.29 0.47 -10.92
CA ILE A 108 -3.65 1.42 -10.01
C ILE A 108 -3.35 2.71 -10.77
N THR A 109 -3.80 3.84 -10.24
CA THR A 109 -3.46 5.16 -10.74
C THR A 109 -2.26 5.69 -9.97
N PHE A 110 -1.09 5.66 -10.59
CA PHE A 110 0.17 6.15 -10.02
C PHE A 110 0.30 7.67 -10.07
N ASN A 111 1.29 8.22 -9.38
CA ASN A 111 1.57 9.65 -9.28
C ASN A 111 0.35 10.48 -8.87
N THR A 112 -0.55 9.89 -8.10
CA THR A 112 -1.82 10.49 -7.70
C THR A 112 -2.04 10.27 -6.21
N ALA A 113 -1.80 11.31 -5.42
CA ALA A 113 -2.08 11.27 -3.99
C ALA A 113 -3.56 11.54 -3.71
N VAL A 114 -4.11 10.86 -2.71
CA VAL A 114 -5.35 11.29 -2.05
C VAL A 114 -4.98 12.34 -1.02
N THR A 115 -5.55 13.53 -1.15
CA THR A 115 -5.25 14.69 -0.30
C THR A 115 -6.30 14.94 0.78
N ASP A 116 -7.52 14.47 0.56
CA ASP A 116 -8.61 14.63 1.52
C ASP A 116 -9.66 13.53 1.36
N VAL A 117 -10.27 13.15 2.47
CA VAL A 117 -11.42 12.23 2.52
C VAL A 117 -12.46 12.82 3.46
N ALA A 118 -13.61 13.18 2.92
CA ALA A 118 -14.71 13.78 3.66
C ALA A 118 -15.92 12.85 3.69
N ASP A 119 -16.61 12.83 4.84
CA ASP A 119 -17.88 12.14 5.01
C ASP A 119 -19.00 12.88 4.25
N LEU A 120 -19.89 12.11 3.63
CA LEU A 120 -21.06 12.60 2.92
C LEU A 120 -22.34 11.97 3.50
N PRO A 121 -23.50 12.65 3.38
CA PRO A 121 -24.78 12.05 3.75
C PRO A 121 -25.01 10.68 3.08
N GLY A 122 -25.61 9.75 3.80
CA GLY A 122 -25.94 8.42 3.28
C GLY A 122 -24.80 7.43 3.32
N ASN A 123 -23.84 7.58 4.24
CA ASN A 123 -22.65 6.72 4.39
C ASN A 123 -21.81 6.65 3.11
N ARG A 124 -21.62 7.77 2.47
CA ARG A 124 -20.80 7.95 1.29
C ARG A 124 -19.54 8.75 1.63
N TRP A 125 -18.54 8.66 0.80
CA TRP A 125 -17.24 9.31 0.98
C TRP A 125 -16.86 10.14 -0.24
N LYS A 126 -16.46 11.37 -0.03
CA LYS A 126 -15.81 12.19 -1.06
C LYS A 126 -14.31 12.10 -0.90
N VAL A 127 -13.62 11.65 -1.94
CA VAL A 127 -12.17 11.55 -2.00
C VAL A 127 -11.65 12.61 -2.95
N THR A 128 -10.71 13.44 -2.49
CA THR A 128 -10.07 14.50 -3.29
C THR A 128 -8.64 14.07 -3.63
N LEU A 129 -8.27 14.21 -4.89
CA LEU A 129 -6.98 13.82 -5.44
C LEU A 129 -6.05 15.03 -5.57
N SER A 130 -4.74 14.79 -5.63
CA SER A 130 -3.71 15.81 -5.87
C SER A 130 -3.86 16.55 -7.21
N THR A 131 -4.61 16.00 -8.14
CA THR A 131 -4.99 16.63 -9.41
C THR A 131 -6.07 17.70 -9.25
N GLY A 132 -6.71 17.81 -8.08
CA GLY A 132 -7.87 18.66 -7.82
C GLY A 132 -9.21 17.98 -8.15
N GLU A 133 -9.19 16.81 -8.76
CA GLU A 133 -10.40 16.01 -8.99
C GLU A 133 -10.96 15.47 -7.68
N SER A 134 -12.29 15.38 -7.57
CA SER A 134 -12.96 14.69 -6.47
C SER A 134 -13.90 13.63 -7.00
N ARG A 135 -13.94 12.49 -6.32
CA ARG A 135 -14.84 11.34 -6.63
C ARG A 135 -15.58 10.89 -5.40
N GLU A 136 -16.73 10.26 -5.60
CA GLU A 136 -17.54 9.70 -4.52
C GLU A 136 -17.48 8.17 -4.52
N TYR A 137 -17.46 7.61 -3.30
CA TYR A 137 -17.36 6.16 -3.05
C TYR A 137 -18.31 5.73 -1.94
N ASP A 138 -18.68 4.45 -1.96
CA ASP A 138 -19.46 3.80 -0.92
C ASP A 138 -18.58 3.34 0.25
N ALA A 139 -17.29 3.13 0.00
CA ALA A 139 -16.30 2.78 1.02
C ALA A 139 -14.90 3.28 0.64
N VAL A 140 -14.07 3.53 1.66
CA VAL A 140 -12.66 3.91 1.53
C VAL A 140 -11.81 2.95 2.34
N ILE A 141 -10.78 2.40 1.73
CA ILE A 141 -9.78 1.55 2.36
C ILE A 141 -8.48 2.35 2.47
N VAL A 142 -8.11 2.67 3.69
CA VAL A 142 -6.89 3.41 4.00
C VAL A 142 -5.73 2.42 4.12
N ALA A 143 -4.88 2.36 3.08
CA ALA A 143 -3.71 1.50 2.98
C ALA A 143 -2.40 2.32 2.81
N ASN A 144 -2.35 3.51 3.42
CA ASN A 144 -1.31 4.52 3.26
C ASN A 144 0.02 4.18 3.94
N GLY A 145 0.12 3.06 4.65
CA GLY A 145 1.33 2.68 5.40
C GLY A 145 1.48 3.44 6.73
N HIS A 146 2.57 3.14 7.47
CA HIS A 146 2.76 3.65 8.83
C HIS A 146 4.21 4.00 9.20
N HIS A 147 5.19 3.82 8.30
CA HIS A 147 6.62 4.04 8.59
C HIS A 147 7.23 5.21 7.81
N TRP A 148 6.45 6.22 7.45
CA TRP A 148 6.92 7.32 6.61
C TRP A 148 6.85 8.71 7.28
N ASP A 149 6.14 8.82 8.42
CA ASP A 149 6.01 10.05 9.19
C ASP A 149 6.58 9.83 10.61
N PRO A 150 7.85 10.25 10.89
CA PRO A 150 8.51 9.95 12.14
C PRO A 150 7.95 10.78 13.29
N ARG A 151 7.58 10.12 14.39
CA ARG A 151 7.20 10.77 15.64
C ARG A 151 8.36 10.75 16.61
N MET A 152 9.07 11.88 16.73
CA MET A 152 10.15 12.05 17.70
C MET A 152 9.58 12.15 19.13
N PRO A 153 10.06 11.33 20.08
CA PRO A 153 9.66 11.46 21.47
C PRO A 153 10.37 12.67 22.12
N GLU A 154 9.69 13.30 23.07
CA GLU A 154 10.26 14.36 23.91
C GLU A 154 10.55 13.79 25.29
N TYR A 155 11.81 13.88 25.72
CA TYR A 155 12.26 13.47 27.04
C TYR A 155 12.79 14.68 27.82
N PRO A 156 12.59 14.74 29.17
CA PRO A 156 13.20 15.77 30.03
C PRO A 156 14.72 15.68 29.96
N GLY A 157 15.38 16.82 29.84
CA GLY A 157 16.83 16.93 29.80
C GLY A 157 17.38 17.27 28.41
N SER A 158 18.71 17.22 28.29
CA SER A 158 19.42 17.48 27.03
C SER A 158 20.39 16.35 26.72
N PHE A 159 20.57 16.08 25.41
CA PHE A 159 21.57 15.15 24.90
C PHE A 159 22.31 15.83 23.74
N ASP A 160 23.65 15.97 23.91
CA ASP A 160 24.50 16.67 22.94
C ASP A 160 24.99 15.78 21.78
N GLY A 161 24.64 14.52 21.79
CA GLY A 161 24.97 13.56 20.72
C GLY A 161 24.04 13.63 19.54
N TYR A 162 24.38 12.91 18.47
CA TYR A 162 23.54 12.77 17.29
C TYR A 162 22.26 12.00 17.62
N GLN A 163 21.12 12.57 17.23
CA GLN A 163 19.80 11.95 17.42
C GLN A 163 19.15 11.76 16.07
N VAL A 164 18.55 10.59 15.86
CA VAL A 164 17.89 10.21 14.62
C VAL A 164 16.72 9.28 14.93
N HIS A 165 15.69 9.38 14.12
CA HIS A 165 14.61 8.39 14.11
C HIS A 165 15.05 7.17 13.31
N SER A 166 14.66 5.97 13.74
CA SER A 166 14.95 4.69 13.04
C SER A 166 14.18 4.55 11.75
#